data_b625c814095b5fee3f182706992885d0
#
_entry.id   b625c814095b5fee3f182706992885d0
#
_cell.length_a   1.000
_cell.length_b   1.000
_cell.length_c   1.000
_cell.angle_alpha   90.00
_cell.angle_beta   90.00
_cell.angle_gamma   90.00
#
_symmetry.space_group_name_H-M   'P 1'
#
loop_
_entity.id
_entity.type
_entity.pdbx_description
1 polymer ?
#
loop_
_entity_poly.entity_id
_entity_poly.type
_entity_poly.pdbx_seq_one_letter_code
_entity_poly.pdbx_strand_id
1 'polypeptide(L)'
;PTPSPTPTPTPTLTPTPSPTPTPTPTLTPTPSPTPTPTPTPTPSPTPTPTPTKAGYTMDQVKANNTSASCWTVIDNYVYNLTNWISSHPGGAGAIRSLCGIDGTASFKAQHANQSNPASRLNSYLLGPLSK
;
A
#
# COMPACT_ATOMS: atom_id res chain seq x y z
N PRO A 1 31.89 21.16 99.64
CA PRO A 1 31.82 21.82 98.31
C PRO A 1 31.49 20.77 97.25
N THR A 2 30.40 21.01 96.55
CA THR A 2 29.91 20.14 95.47
C THR A 2 30.63 20.57 94.21
N PRO A 3 31.27 19.64 93.45
CA PRO A 3 31.89 20.04 92.20
C PRO A 3 30.89 20.51 91.19
N SER A 4 31.22 21.62 90.48
CA SER A 4 30.44 22.20 89.43
C SER A 4 30.47 21.21 88.20
N PRO A 5 29.34 21.03 87.55
CA PRO A 5 29.31 20.15 86.36
C PRO A 5 30.18 20.73 85.24
N THR A 6 31.01 19.87 84.64
CA THR A 6 31.82 20.17 83.48
C THR A 6 30.91 20.35 82.26
N PRO A 7 31.06 21.40 81.46
CA PRO A 7 30.21 21.52 80.27
C PRO A 7 30.49 20.41 79.29
N THR A 8 29.42 19.71 78.83
CA THR A 8 29.46 18.72 77.79
C THR A 8 29.73 19.42 76.42
N PRO A 9 30.67 18.95 75.63
CA PRO A 9 30.94 19.56 74.34
C PRO A 9 29.68 19.44 73.41
N THR A 10 29.32 20.53 72.83
CA THR A 10 28.25 20.59 71.86
C THR A 10 28.68 19.89 70.56
N PRO A 11 27.88 18.97 69.99
CA PRO A 11 28.28 18.32 68.74
C PRO A 11 28.44 19.36 67.63
N THR A 12 29.61 19.36 67.00
CA THR A 12 29.91 20.16 65.83
C THR A 12 29.18 19.51 64.64
N LEU A 13 28.29 20.24 63.97
CA LEU A 13 27.61 19.78 62.79
C LEU A 13 28.67 19.60 61.65
N THR A 14 28.80 18.38 61.19
CA THR A 14 29.63 18.07 60.01
C THR A 14 28.90 18.64 58.80
N PRO A 15 29.56 19.41 57.89
CA PRO A 15 28.92 19.92 56.70
C PRO A 15 28.50 18.75 55.81
N THR A 16 27.25 18.70 55.44
CA THR A 16 26.73 17.75 54.47
C THR A 16 27.38 18.03 53.11
N PRO A 17 27.93 17.05 52.43
CA PRO A 17 28.50 17.27 51.10
C PRO A 17 27.44 17.80 50.15
N SER A 18 27.79 18.88 49.46
CA SER A 18 26.96 19.45 48.39
C SER A 18 26.76 18.45 47.24
N PRO A 19 25.56 18.28 46.72
CA PRO A 19 25.36 17.34 45.62
C PRO A 19 26.22 17.76 44.42
N THR A 20 26.98 16.80 43.90
CA THR A 20 27.72 16.95 42.66
C THR A 20 26.74 17.18 41.52
N PRO A 21 26.94 18.17 40.65
CA PRO A 21 26.02 18.39 39.53
C PRO A 21 26.02 17.13 38.63
N THR A 22 24.86 16.56 38.46
CA THR A 22 24.63 15.47 37.52
C THR A 22 24.88 16.01 36.10
N PRO A 23 25.69 15.32 35.29
CA PRO A 23 25.91 15.77 33.93
C PRO A 23 24.57 15.80 33.17
N THR A 24 24.30 16.95 32.60
CA THR A 24 23.13 17.13 31.72
C THR A 24 23.31 16.20 30.51
N PRO A 25 22.31 15.38 30.14
CA PRO A 25 22.41 14.55 28.96
C PRO A 25 22.64 15.45 27.73
N THR A 26 23.77 15.24 27.07
CA THR A 26 24.05 15.86 25.77
C THR A 26 23.07 15.26 24.78
N LEU A 27 22.23 16.09 24.16
CA LEU A 27 21.34 15.62 23.09
C LEU A 27 22.19 15.09 21.95
N THR A 28 22.14 13.80 21.72
CA THR A 28 22.72 13.18 20.53
C THR A 28 21.98 13.76 19.31
N PRO A 29 22.66 14.30 18.30
CA PRO A 29 21.99 14.79 17.11
C PRO A 29 21.18 13.65 16.50
N THR A 30 19.89 13.85 16.36
CA THR A 30 19.01 12.95 15.62
C THR A 30 19.57 12.84 14.20
N PRO A 31 19.80 11.63 13.67
CA PRO A 31 20.25 11.48 12.29
C PRO A 31 19.24 12.16 11.38
N SER A 32 19.74 13.04 10.52
CA SER A 32 18.93 13.68 9.48
C SER A 32 18.30 12.57 8.63
N PRO A 33 16.99 12.66 8.32
CA PRO A 33 16.37 11.67 7.47
C PRO A 33 17.12 11.57 6.15
N THR A 34 17.60 10.38 5.84
CA THR A 34 18.16 10.08 4.53
C THR A 34 17.10 10.42 3.49
N PRO A 35 17.42 11.16 2.43
CA PRO A 35 16.45 11.48 1.41
C PRO A 35 15.88 10.18 0.86
N THR A 36 14.58 9.99 1.02
CA THR A 36 13.85 8.88 0.41
C THR A 36 14.09 8.96 -1.10
N PRO A 37 14.55 7.91 -1.75
CA PRO A 37 14.73 7.94 -3.19
C PRO A 37 13.42 8.37 -3.84
N THR A 38 13.46 9.43 -4.61
CA THR A 38 12.33 9.86 -5.42
C THR A 38 11.90 8.67 -6.28
N PRO A 39 10.62 8.26 -6.25
CA PRO A 39 10.18 7.17 -7.10
C PRO A 39 10.54 7.50 -8.54
N THR A 40 11.34 6.64 -9.15
CA THR A 40 11.62 6.72 -10.59
C THR A 40 10.27 6.74 -11.30
N PRO A 41 10.00 7.69 -12.20
CA PRO A 41 8.73 7.70 -12.92
C PRO A 41 8.55 6.34 -13.58
N THR A 42 7.50 5.65 -13.17
CA THR A 42 7.07 4.42 -13.82
C THR A 42 6.89 4.77 -15.30
N PRO A 43 7.49 4.02 -16.24
CA PRO A 43 7.29 4.31 -17.64
C PRO A 43 5.79 4.39 -17.90
N SER A 44 5.37 5.51 -18.45
CA SER A 44 3.98 5.71 -18.88
C SER A 44 3.61 4.52 -19.76
N PRO A 45 2.46 3.86 -19.53
CA PRO A 45 2.05 2.76 -20.37
C PRO A 45 2.10 3.25 -21.82
N THR A 46 2.87 2.56 -22.65
CA THR A 46 2.88 2.77 -24.10
C THR A 46 1.41 2.75 -24.54
N PRO A 47 0.93 3.77 -25.27
CA PRO A 47 -0.45 3.77 -25.73
C PRO A 47 -0.69 2.45 -26.47
N THR A 48 -1.58 1.65 -25.91
CA THR A 48 -2.05 0.43 -26.58
C THR A 48 -2.58 0.87 -27.94
N PRO A 49 -2.14 0.25 -29.06
CA PRO A 49 -2.61 0.64 -30.36
C PRO A 49 -4.14 0.66 -30.36
N THR A 50 -4.70 1.78 -30.74
CA THR A 50 -6.15 1.93 -30.89
C THR A 50 -6.64 0.82 -31.82
N PRO A 51 -7.56 -0.05 -31.37
CA PRO A 51 -8.00 -1.18 -32.19
C PRO A 51 -8.67 -0.64 -33.46
N THR A 52 -8.00 -0.82 -34.57
CA THR A 52 -8.61 -0.62 -35.87
C THR A 52 -9.66 -1.70 -36.03
N LYS A 53 -10.92 -1.37 -36.01
CA LYS A 53 -12.18 -2.04 -36.40
C LYS A 53 -12.28 -3.60 -36.46
N ALA A 54 -11.18 -4.35 -36.28
CA ALA A 54 -11.13 -5.78 -36.05
C ALA A 54 -11.16 -6.03 -34.55
N GLY A 55 -12.24 -6.58 -34.01
CA GLY A 55 -12.38 -6.89 -32.60
C GLY A 55 -11.32 -7.90 -32.11
N TYR A 56 -11.23 -8.05 -30.82
CA TYR A 56 -10.36 -9.05 -30.19
C TYR A 56 -10.99 -10.43 -30.30
N THR A 57 -10.17 -11.49 -30.48
CA THR A 57 -10.67 -12.86 -30.54
C THR A 57 -10.64 -13.53 -29.17
N MET A 58 -11.46 -14.57 -28.97
CA MET A 58 -11.41 -15.36 -27.74
C MET A 58 -10.06 -16.05 -27.54
N ASP A 59 -9.36 -16.40 -28.62
CA ASP A 59 -8.02 -16.99 -28.52
C ASP A 59 -7.00 -16.00 -27.99
N GLN A 60 -7.10 -14.73 -28.36
CA GLN A 60 -6.28 -13.66 -27.75
C GLN A 60 -6.59 -13.48 -26.26
N VAL A 61 -7.85 -13.56 -25.87
CA VAL A 61 -8.23 -13.51 -24.45
C VAL A 61 -7.64 -14.70 -23.70
N LYS A 62 -7.76 -15.91 -24.22
CA LYS A 62 -7.18 -17.12 -23.61
C LYS A 62 -5.65 -17.07 -23.50
N ALA A 63 -4.97 -16.44 -24.45
CA ALA A 63 -3.52 -16.26 -24.40
C ALA A 63 -3.09 -15.31 -23.27
N ASN A 64 -3.98 -14.44 -22.79
CA ASN A 64 -3.76 -13.46 -21.73
C ASN A 64 -4.41 -13.89 -20.41
N ASN A 65 -4.01 -15.04 -19.89
CA ASN A 65 -4.63 -15.71 -18.74
C ASN A 65 -3.77 -15.70 -17.46
N THR A 66 -2.78 -14.83 -17.38
CA THR A 66 -1.84 -14.74 -16.25
C THR A 66 -2.00 -13.45 -15.47
N SER A 67 -1.42 -13.39 -14.27
CA SER A 67 -1.37 -12.14 -13.49
C SER A 67 -0.53 -11.04 -14.17
N ALA A 68 0.38 -11.39 -15.06
CA ALA A 68 1.18 -10.44 -15.83
C ALA A 68 0.44 -9.91 -17.07
N SER A 69 -0.53 -10.67 -17.57
CA SER A 69 -1.41 -10.27 -18.66
C SER A 69 -2.77 -10.96 -18.48
N CYS A 70 -3.73 -10.21 -17.98
CA CYS A 70 -5.05 -10.72 -17.59
C CYS A 70 -6.14 -10.04 -18.40
N TRP A 71 -6.62 -10.73 -19.41
CA TRP A 71 -7.75 -10.28 -20.21
C TRP A 71 -8.99 -11.11 -19.90
N THR A 72 -10.15 -10.47 -19.98
CA THR A 72 -11.44 -11.14 -19.81
C THR A 72 -12.47 -10.60 -20.78
N VAL A 73 -13.49 -11.37 -21.05
CA VAL A 73 -14.67 -10.91 -21.79
C VAL A 73 -15.81 -10.62 -20.81
N ILE A 74 -16.47 -9.50 -20.96
CA ILE A 74 -17.72 -9.18 -20.26
C ILE A 74 -18.67 -8.52 -21.26
N ASP A 75 -19.85 -9.11 -21.42
CA ASP A 75 -20.91 -8.64 -22.35
C ASP A 75 -20.39 -8.40 -23.77
N ASN A 76 -19.62 -9.33 -24.33
CA ASN A 76 -19.02 -9.28 -25.67
C ASN A 76 -17.98 -8.17 -25.87
N TYR A 77 -17.42 -7.64 -24.79
CA TYR A 77 -16.29 -6.72 -24.83
C TYR A 77 -15.10 -7.29 -24.09
N VAL A 78 -13.90 -7.00 -24.58
CA VAL A 78 -12.63 -7.46 -23.99
C VAL A 78 -12.04 -6.36 -23.11
N TYR A 79 -11.59 -6.75 -21.92
CA TYR A 79 -11.01 -5.86 -20.92
C TYR A 79 -9.65 -6.37 -20.48
N ASN A 80 -8.70 -5.46 -20.29
CA ASN A 80 -7.40 -5.76 -19.70
C ASN A 80 -7.40 -5.42 -18.22
N LEU A 81 -7.52 -6.42 -17.37
CA LEU A 81 -7.61 -6.27 -15.92
C LEU A 81 -6.25 -6.43 -15.19
N THR A 82 -5.14 -6.52 -15.91
CA THR A 82 -3.81 -6.75 -15.31
C THR A 82 -3.50 -5.80 -14.17
N ASN A 83 -3.69 -4.50 -14.37
CA ASN A 83 -3.42 -3.48 -13.36
C ASN A 83 -4.52 -3.40 -12.27
N TRP A 84 -5.66 -4.04 -12.49
CA TRP A 84 -6.76 -4.05 -11.54
C TRP A 84 -6.66 -5.18 -10.51
N ILE A 85 -5.86 -6.21 -10.78
CA ILE A 85 -5.71 -7.39 -9.93
C ILE A 85 -5.37 -7.00 -8.48
N SER A 86 -4.39 -6.14 -8.29
CA SER A 86 -3.91 -5.73 -6.96
C SER A 86 -4.78 -4.68 -6.27
N SER A 87 -5.61 -3.97 -7.03
CA SER A 87 -6.41 -2.84 -6.54
C SER A 87 -7.89 -3.19 -6.37
N HIS A 88 -8.30 -4.41 -6.71
CA HIS A 88 -9.70 -4.82 -6.62
C HIS A 88 -10.14 -4.97 -5.16
N PRO A 89 -11.20 -4.27 -4.70
CA PRO A 89 -11.68 -4.35 -3.32
C PRO A 89 -12.09 -5.76 -2.87
N GLY A 90 -12.57 -6.60 -3.80
CA GLY A 90 -12.93 -8.00 -3.55
C GLY A 90 -11.72 -8.95 -3.52
N GLY A 91 -10.50 -8.42 -3.58
CA GLY A 91 -9.26 -9.17 -3.56
C GLY A 91 -8.75 -9.60 -4.94
N ALA A 92 -7.46 -9.86 -5.02
CA ALA A 92 -6.78 -10.23 -6.26
C ALA A 92 -7.27 -11.55 -6.85
N GLY A 93 -7.71 -12.50 -6.01
CA GLY A 93 -8.23 -13.80 -6.42
C GLY A 93 -9.47 -13.69 -7.30
N ALA A 94 -10.36 -12.77 -6.99
CA ALA A 94 -11.58 -12.55 -7.76
C ALA A 94 -11.27 -12.15 -9.21
N ILE A 95 -10.27 -11.30 -9.43
CA ILE A 95 -9.87 -10.88 -10.78
C ILE A 95 -9.08 -11.99 -11.48
N ARG A 96 -8.16 -12.67 -10.77
CA ARG A 96 -7.36 -13.74 -11.38
C ARG A 96 -8.21 -14.88 -11.93
N SER A 97 -9.34 -15.16 -11.29
CA SER A 97 -10.27 -16.21 -11.77
C SER A 97 -10.96 -15.84 -13.10
N LEU A 98 -10.92 -14.60 -13.51
CA LEU A 98 -11.50 -14.11 -14.76
C LEU A 98 -10.50 -14.05 -15.92
N CYS A 99 -9.19 -14.19 -15.64
CA CYS A 99 -8.16 -14.08 -16.67
C CYS A 99 -8.30 -15.20 -17.71
N GLY A 100 -8.38 -14.84 -18.97
CA GLY A 100 -8.44 -15.77 -20.10
C GLY A 100 -9.81 -16.37 -20.40
N ILE A 101 -10.86 -15.94 -19.72
CA ILE A 101 -12.22 -16.51 -19.88
C ILE A 101 -13.27 -15.42 -20.14
N ASP A 102 -14.48 -15.89 -20.50
CA ASP A 102 -15.67 -15.04 -20.45
C ASP A 102 -16.15 -14.94 -18.99
N GLY A 103 -15.94 -13.77 -18.41
CA GLY A 103 -16.30 -13.44 -17.03
C GLY A 103 -17.69 -12.83 -16.88
N THR A 104 -18.50 -12.77 -17.93
CA THR A 104 -19.81 -12.10 -17.92
C THR A 104 -20.70 -12.55 -16.78
N ALA A 105 -20.87 -13.86 -16.61
CA ALA A 105 -21.74 -14.43 -15.58
C ALA A 105 -21.22 -14.11 -14.17
N SER A 106 -19.92 -14.24 -13.95
CA SER A 106 -19.28 -13.94 -12.66
C SER A 106 -19.39 -12.46 -12.31
N PHE A 107 -19.15 -11.57 -13.27
CA PHE A 107 -19.26 -10.15 -13.07
C PHE A 107 -20.70 -9.74 -12.71
N LYS A 108 -21.67 -10.24 -13.46
CA LYS A 108 -23.11 -9.96 -13.21
C LYS A 108 -23.58 -10.52 -11.86
N ALA A 109 -23.13 -11.72 -11.47
CA ALA A 109 -23.48 -12.30 -10.18
C ALA A 109 -23.01 -11.47 -8.99
N GLN A 110 -21.83 -10.83 -9.11
CA GLN A 110 -21.25 -10.02 -8.04
C GLN A 110 -21.69 -8.56 -8.06
N HIS A 111 -21.97 -8.02 -9.23
CA HIS A 111 -22.11 -6.58 -9.45
C HIS A 111 -23.41 -6.17 -10.15
N ALA A 112 -24.40 -7.05 -10.23
CA ALA A 112 -25.69 -6.73 -10.80
C ALA A 112 -26.27 -5.47 -10.12
N ASN A 113 -26.76 -4.54 -10.94
CA ASN A 113 -27.34 -3.27 -10.48
C ASN A 113 -26.41 -2.30 -9.75
N GLN A 114 -25.09 -2.46 -9.89
CA GLN A 114 -24.11 -1.53 -9.33
C GLN A 114 -23.42 -0.74 -10.46
N SER A 115 -23.56 0.59 -10.43
CA SER A 115 -22.99 1.46 -11.46
C SER A 115 -21.48 1.64 -11.33
N ASN A 116 -20.94 1.64 -10.10
CA ASN A 116 -19.50 1.85 -9.87
C ASN A 116 -18.61 0.78 -10.50
N PRO A 117 -18.88 -0.53 -10.33
CA PRO A 117 -18.11 -1.59 -10.98
C PRO A 117 -18.14 -1.48 -12.51
N ALA A 118 -19.29 -1.17 -13.10
CA ALA A 118 -19.40 -1.01 -14.54
C ALA A 118 -18.58 0.19 -15.06
N SER A 119 -18.65 1.33 -14.38
CA SER A 119 -17.86 2.51 -14.72
C SER A 119 -16.37 2.25 -14.57
N ARG A 120 -15.96 1.52 -13.53
CA ARG A 120 -14.56 1.13 -13.32
C ARG A 120 -14.09 0.18 -14.43
N LEU A 121 -14.92 -0.79 -14.81
CA LEU A 121 -14.63 -1.75 -15.87
C LEU A 121 -14.34 -1.05 -17.20
N ASN A 122 -15.10 -0.02 -17.54
CA ASN A 122 -14.90 0.78 -18.76
C ASN A 122 -13.50 1.38 -18.88
N SER A 123 -12.84 1.66 -17.77
CA SER A 123 -11.45 2.16 -17.76
C SER A 123 -10.43 1.14 -18.28
N TYR A 124 -10.80 -0.12 -18.37
CA TYR A 124 -9.96 -1.23 -18.81
C TYR A 124 -10.39 -1.82 -20.16
N LEU A 125 -11.33 -1.16 -20.83
CA LEU A 125 -11.87 -1.62 -22.11
C LEU A 125 -10.80 -1.61 -23.20
N LEU A 126 -10.63 -2.75 -23.87
CA LEU A 126 -9.80 -2.88 -25.09
C LEU A 126 -10.63 -2.70 -26.36
N GLY A 127 -11.79 -3.35 -26.43
CA GLY A 127 -12.67 -3.28 -27.60
C GLY A 127 -13.67 -4.44 -27.65
N PRO A 128 -14.45 -4.55 -28.74
CA PRO A 128 -15.43 -5.61 -28.90
C PRO A 128 -14.76 -6.97 -29.11
N LEU A 129 -15.44 -8.03 -28.66
CA LEU A 129 -15.10 -9.40 -29.00
C LEU A 129 -15.55 -9.68 -30.45
N SER A 130 -14.60 -10.12 -31.27
CA SER A 130 -14.87 -10.62 -32.63
C SER A 130 -15.38 -12.05 -32.54
N LYS A 131 -16.41 -12.36 -33.32
CA LYS A 131 -16.96 -13.72 -33.46
C LYS A 131 -16.22 -14.48 -34.55
#